data_c5beb2dc5e546ec837e800be848b186a
#
_entry.id   c5beb2dc5e546ec837e800be848b186a
#
_cell.length_a   1.000
_cell.length_b   1.000
_cell.length_c   1.000
_cell.angle_alpha   90.00
_cell.angle_beta   90.00
_cell.angle_gamma   90.00
#
_symmetry.space_group_name_H-M   'P 1'
#
loop_
_entity.id
_entity.type
_entity.pdbx_description
1 polymer ?
#
loop_
_entity_poly.entity_id
_entity_poly.type
_entity_poly.pdbx_seq_one_letter_code
_entity_poly.pdbx_strand_id
1 'polypeptide(L)'
;MSKISSIEIKNFKNFNNLEVKSFNKNINFIYGGNNVGKTSLLEAIFLLLCYSPDQGNPNFLNGSFGVILRYQFYRAINYSSQESVFKSLWNTIFRNPGKSIELAAELENGSKLSLSISQGFNEKSSSREVVFKWNYTKDSKEEPQTLKCNVEPLRFFDPNIFNPNNIYPPFKVSLPEGHISEQFNLFYIPSTFTFDSVTTNNIYGDIISANKKKEFVDKLKIVEHDIEEMEIIPSDLNAVVVRKKDVLLPISQMGEGFLRMFYIIGISLTHENGIILIDEIENGLHWSIQKKIFENIFKLSKELNIHYFIATHSAEFVQEGFETLEDDDLNSIGAIRIVKKDNDVIYAFHLSGKDLKDLIEENAEFR
;
A
#
# COMPACT_ATOMS: atom_id res chain seq x y z
N MET A 1 3.63 -17.67 -1.95
CA MET A 1 3.62 -16.50 -2.85
C MET A 1 5.03 -15.99 -3.01
N SER A 2 5.40 -15.58 -4.21
CA SER A 2 6.74 -15.03 -4.44
C SER A 2 6.81 -13.59 -3.96
N LYS A 3 7.93 -13.23 -3.33
CA LYS A 3 8.21 -11.86 -2.88
C LYS A 3 8.91 -11.08 -3.98
N ILE A 4 8.80 -9.74 -3.95
CA ILE A 4 9.54 -8.88 -4.89
C ILE A 4 11.00 -8.83 -4.47
N SER A 5 11.91 -9.04 -5.42
CA SER A 5 13.35 -8.91 -5.21
C SER A 5 13.93 -7.59 -5.70
N SER A 6 13.37 -7.02 -6.76
CA SER A 6 13.80 -5.73 -7.34
C SER A 6 12.65 -5.03 -8.06
N ILE A 7 12.79 -3.72 -8.33
CA ILE A 7 11.82 -2.95 -9.14
C ILE A 7 12.51 -1.88 -9.97
N GLU A 8 12.07 -1.72 -11.21
CA GLU A 8 12.38 -0.60 -12.10
C GLU A 8 11.12 0.21 -12.39
N ILE A 9 11.20 1.54 -12.32
CA ILE A 9 10.07 2.48 -12.45
C ILE A 9 10.45 3.55 -13.45
N LYS A 10 9.68 3.69 -14.55
CA LYS A 10 9.90 4.72 -15.57
C LYS A 10 8.67 5.61 -15.74
N ASN A 11 8.91 6.90 -15.84
CA ASN A 11 7.91 7.93 -16.15
C ASN A 11 6.72 7.99 -15.19
N PHE A 12 6.92 7.66 -13.92
CA PHE A 12 5.87 7.62 -12.91
C PHE A 12 6.05 8.75 -11.88
N LYS A 13 5.08 9.63 -11.76
CA LYS A 13 5.08 10.77 -10.80
C LYS A 13 6.40 11.57 -10.88
N ASN A 14 7.17 11.58 -9.81
CA ASN A 14 8.47 12.26 -9.74
C ASN A 14 9.63 11.41 -10.27
N PHE A 15 9.43 10.14 -10.63
CA PHE A 15 10.47 9.27 -11.18
C PHE A 15 10.53 9.35 -12.71
N ASN A 16 11.66 9.78 -13.24
CA ASN A 16 11.96 9.63 -14.65
C ASN A 16 12.44 8.19 -14.94
N ASN A 17 13.40 7.75 -14.16
CA ASN A 17 13.86 6.37 -14.09
C ASN A 17 14.40 6.13 -12.68
N LEU A 18 13.83 5.16 -11.96
CA LEU A 18 14.26 4.72 -10.65
C LEU A 18 14.44 3.20 -10.67
N GLU A 19 15.56 2.74 -10.17
CA GLU A 19 15.84 1.31 -9.98
C GLU A 19 16.12 1.05 -8.51
N VAL A 20 15.42 0.07 -7.93
CA VAL A 20 15.74 -0.54 -6.64
C VAL A 20 16.21 -1.95 -6.91
N LYS A 21 17.50 -2.20 -6.74
CA LYS A 21 18.18 -3.43 -7.16
C LYS A 21 17.88 -4.63 -6.27
N SER A 22 17.53 -4.40 -5.02
CA SER A 22 17.20 -5.48 -4.11
C SER A 22 16.27 -5.02 -3.00
N PHE A 23 15.45 -5.96 -2.52
CA PHE A 23 14.63 -5.83 -1.33
C PHE A 23 14.94 -6.97 -0.36
N ASN A 24 14.79 -6.69 0.93
CA ASN A 24 14.88 -7.72 1.95
C ASN A 24 13.57 -8.51 2.05
N LYS A 25 13.66 -9.74 2.55
CA LYS A 25 12.54 -10.70 2.53
C LYS A 25 11.36 -10.34 3.43
N ASN A 26 11.62 -9.63 4.52
CA ASN A 26 10.59 -9.34 5.52
C ASN A 26 10.24 -7.85 5.56
N ILE A 27 11.15 -6.99 5.99
CA ILE A 27 10.87 -5.57 6.15
C ILE A 27 11.81 -4.72 5.29
N ASN A 28 11.23 -3.79 4.56
CA ASN A 28 11.93 -2.78 3.78
C ASN A 28 11.45 -1.40 4.22
N PHE A 29 12.27 -0.67 4.96
CA PHE A 29 12.01 0.73 5.24
C PHE A 29 12.31 1.58 4.04
N ILE A 30 11.46 2.56 3.75
CA ILE A 30 11.64 3.54 2.68
C ILE A 30 11.76 4.90 3.36
N TYR A 31 12.95 5.50 3.28
CA TYR A 31 13.23 6.76 3.95
C TYR A 31 13.96 7.74 3.05
N GLY A 32 14.05 8.99 3.47
CA GLY A 32 14.66 10.09 2.74
C GLY A 32 13.93 11.39 3.01
N GLY A 33 14.43 12.48 2.47
CA GLY A 33 13.86 13.82 2.64
C GLY A 33 12.38 13.93 2.24
N ASN A 34 11.83 15.10 2.46
CA ASN A 34 10.45 15.37 2.04
C ASN A 34 10.37 15.44 0.52
N ASN A 35 9.25 14.96 -0.02
CA ASN A 35 8.94 15.02 -1.46
C ASN A 35 9.96 14.33 -2.41
N VAL A 36 10.72 13.35 -1.90
CA VAL A 36 11.66 12.57 -2.73
C VAL A 36 10.99 11.38 -3.43
N GLY A 37 9.75 11.01 -3.04
CA GLY A 37 8.98 9.95 -3.71
C GLY A 37 8.78 8.67 -2.91
N LYS A 38 8.89 8.68 -1.58
CA LYS A 38 8.63 7.51 -0.73
C LYS A 38 7.25 6.89 -1.01
N THR A 39 6.19 7.70 -0.89
CA THR A 39 4.82 7.31 -1.24
C THR A 39 4.71 6.86 -2.70
N SER A 40 5.41 7.53 -3.64
CA SER A 40 5.39 7.15 -5.06
C SER A 40 5.99 5.76 -5.31
N LEU A 41 7.01 5.37 -4.54
CA LEU A 41 7.58 4.02 -4.62
C LEU A 41 6.57 2.97 -4.11
N LEU A 42 5.91 3.22 -2.97
CA LEU A 42 4.85 2.34 -2.46
C LEU A 42 3.70 2.18 -3.47
N GLU A 43 3.24 3.29 -4.05
CA GLU A 43 2.17 3.27 -5.04
C GLU A 43 2.58 2.56 -6.34
N ALA A 44 3.84 2.66 -6.78
CA ALA A 44 4.34 1.93 -7.93
C ALA A 44 4.36 0.41 -7.68
N ILE A 45 4.84 -0.02 -6.50
CA ILE A 45 4.79 -1.43 -6.08
C ILE A 45 3.33 -1.91 -6.06
N PHE A 46 2.45 -1.11 -5.47
CA PHE A 46 1.04 -1.45 -5.40
C PHE A 46 0.40 -1.60 -6.78
N LEU A 47 0.58 -0.62 -7.68
CA LEU A 47 0.02 -0.67 -9.04
C LEU A 47 0.51 -1.88 -9.83
N LEU A 48 1.78 -2.22 -9.66
CA LEU A 48 2.37 -3.37 -10.35
C LEU A 48 1.74 -4.70 -9.90
N LEU A 49 1.41 -4.84 -8.61
CA LEU A 49 0.93 -6.08 -8.01
C LEU A 49 -0.60 -6.21 -7.92
N CYS A 50 -1.35 -5.12 -8.12
CA CYS A 50 -2.79 -5.07 -7.82
C CYS A 50 -3.69 -5.65 -8.92
N TYR A 51 -3.15 -6.38 -9.89
CA TYR A 51 -3.99 -7.10 -10.85
C TYR A 51 -4.76 -8.20 -10.12
N SER A 52 -6.09 -8.12 -10.18
CA SER A 52 -6.94 -9.14 -9.56
C SER A 52 -7.48 -10.08 -10.61
N PRO A 53 -7.38 -11.41 -10.39
CA PRO A 53 -8.00 -12.39 -11.26
C PRO A 53 -9.48 -12.63 -10.97
N ASP A 54 -10.07 -11.95 -9.99
CA ASP A 54 -11.50 -12.08 -9.69
C ASP A 54 -12.36 -11.52 -10.85
N GLN A 55 -12.38 -12.32 -11.92
CA GLN A 55 -13.22 -12.15 -13.09
C GLN A 55 -14.68 -12.20 -12.63
N GLY A 56 -15.33 -11.06 -12.57
CA GLY A 56 -16.74 -10.92 -12.26
C GLY A 56 -17.06 -10.28 -10.91
N ASN A 57 -16.08 -9.95 -10.10
CA ASN A 57 -16.32 -9.17 -8.92
C ASN A 57 -16.34 -7.66 -9.26
N PRO A 58 -17.51 -6.98 -9.17
CA PRO A 58 -17.58 -5.52 -9.31
C PRO A 58 -16.70 -4.78 -8.30
N ASN A 59 -16.16 -5.50 -7.31
CA ASN A 59 -15.21 -5.02 -6.32
C ASN A 59 -13.76 -4.88 -6.83
N PHE A 60 -13.43 -5.23 -8.07
CA PHE A 60 -12.11 -4.91 -8.64
C PHE A 60 -11.78 -3.40 -8.51
N LEU A 61 -12.79 -2.53 -8.68
CA LEU A 61 -12.68 -1.09 -8.44
C LEU A 61 -12.84 -0.70 -6.97
N ASN A 62 -13.51 -1.52 -6.18
CA ASN A 62 -13.63 -1.37 -4.74
C ASN A 62 -12.44 -1.99 -4.00
N GLY A 63 -11.70 -2.89 -4.67
CA GLY A 63 -10.43 -3.38 -4.19
C GLY A 63 -9.33 -2.32 -4.26
N SER A 64 -8.15 -2.78 -4.04
CA SER A 64 -6.93 -2.00 -3.86
C SER A 64 -6.64 -1.01 -5.01
N PHE A 65 -6.95 -1.38 -6.25
CA PHE A 65 -6.78 -0.49 -7.41
C PHE A 65 -7.71 0.73 -7.36
N GLY A 66 -8.97 0.50 -6.99
CA GLY A 66 -9.94 1.58 -6.77
C GLY A 66 -9.52 2.54 -5.66
N VAL A 67 -8.80 2.04 -4.63
CA VAL A 67 -8.29 2.88 -3.53
C VAL A 67 -7.25 3.88 -4.04
N ILE A 68 -6.28 3.45 -4.85
CA ILE A 68 -5.28 4.38 -5.40
C ILE A 68 -5.91 5.36 -6.40
N LEU A 69 -6.75 4.87 -7.32
CA LEU A 69 -7.43 5.75 -8.25
C LEU A 69 -8.34 6.74 -7.53
N ARG A 70 -9.06 6.32 -6.49
CA ARG A 70 -9.86 7.22 -5.65
C ARG A 70 -8.98 8.21 -4.90
N TYR A 71 -7.91 7.77 -4.26
CA TYR A 71 -7.01 8.64 -3.52
C TYR A 71 -6.39 9.72 -4.43
N GLN A 72 -5.94 9.34 -5.62
CA GLN A 72 -5.44 10.29 -6.62
C GLN A 72 -6.57 11.20 -7.15
N PHE A 73 -7.77 10.66 -7.27
CA PHE A 73 -8.95 11.39 -7.71
C PHE A 73 -9.40 12.41 -6.66
N TYR A 74 -9.44 12.08 -5.38
CA TYR A 74 -9.75 13.03 -4.30
C TYR A 74 -8.80 14.23 -4.28
N ARG A 75 -7.54 14.02 -4.58
CA ARG A 75 -6.57 15.11 -4.73
C ARG A 75 -6.88 16.01 -5.95
N ALA A 76 -7.56 15.50 -6.96
CA ALA A 76 -7.86 16.20 -8.21
C ALA A 76 -9.25 16.88 -8.25
N ILE A 77 -10.14 16.61 -7.29
CA ILE A 77 -11.56 17.03 -7.27
C ILE A 77 -11.78 18.57 -7.18
N ASN A 78 -10.77 19.35 -6.92
CA ASN A 78 -10.89 20.82 -6.90
C ASN A 78 -11.10 21.45 -8.29
N TYR A 79 -11.44 20.68 -9.31
CA TYR A 79 -11.56 21.13 -10.70
C TYR A 79 -13.00 21.02 -11.24
N SER A 80 -13.42 22.02 -12.00
CA SER A 80 -14.80 22.28 -12.39
C SER A 80 -15.31 21.56 -13.64
N SER A 81 -14.53 20.69 -14.30
CA SER A 81 -14.98 19.95 -15.49
C SER A 81 -14.34 18.55 -15.59
N GLN A 82 -15.04 17.61 -16.26
CA GLN A 82 -14.56 16.24 -16.48
C GLN A 82 -13.21 16.17 -17.20
N GLU A 83 -13.03 16.97 -18.21
CA GLU A 83 -11.79 17.02 -18.99
C GLU A 83 -10.63 17.52 -18.12
N SER A 84 -10.90 18.48 -17.24
CA SER A 84 -9.91 19.01 -16.29
C SER A 84 -9.56 17.99 -15.21
N VAL A 85 -10.51 17.19 -14.73
CA VAL A 85 -10.27 16.13 -13.76
C VAL A 85 -9.40 15.03 -14.36
N PHE A 86 -9.76 14.54 -15.56
CA PHE A 86 -8.97 13.52 -16.24
C PHE A 86 -7.56 14.02 -16.58
N LYS A 87 -7.43 15.25 -17.07
CA LYS A 87 -6.16 15.89 -17.38
C LYS A 87 -5.31 16.09 -16.11
N SER A 88 -5.93 16.46 -15.00
CA SER A 88 -5.26 16.62 -13.72
C SER A 88 -4.76 15.29 -13.18
N LEU A 89 -5.60 14.25 -13.19
CA LEU A 89 -5.23 12.90 -12.77
C LEU A 89 -4.06 12.37 -13.61
N TRP A 90 -4.14 12.60 -14.91
CA TRP A 90 -3.12 12.24 -15.87
C TRP A 90 -1.79 12.93 -15.59
N ASN A 91 -1.81 14.25 -15.41
CA ASN A 91 -0.61 15.03 -15.08
C ASN A 91 -0.04 14.67 -13.68
N THR A 92 -0.87 14.12 -12.78
CA THR A 92 -0.44 13.72 -11.45
C THR A 92 0.30 12.38 -11.47
N ILE A 93 -0.08 11.47 -12.36
CA ILE A 93 0.50 10.13 -12.44
C ILE A 93 1.71 10.09 -13.38
N PHE A 94 1.60 10.74 -14.54
CA PHE A 94 2.65 10.73 -15.57
C PHE A 94 3.64 11.88 -15.37
N ARG A 95 4.92 11.56 -15.25
CA ARG A 95 5.97 12.59 -15.30
C ARG A 95 6.03 13.26 -16.67
N ASN A 96 5.88 12.49 -17.73
CA ASN A 96 5.77 12.98 -19.10
C ASN A 96 4.53 12.36 -19.76
N PRO A 97 3.45 13.13 -19.94
CA PRO A 97 2.19 12.63 -20.50
C PRO A 97 2.30 12.05 -21.93
N GLY A 98 3.36 12.37 -22.66
CA GLY A 98 3.62 11.82 -24.01
C GLY A 98 4.27 10.42 -24.02
N LYS A 99 4.58 9.85 -22.85
CA LYS A 99 5.24 8.54 -22.72
C LYS A 99 4.41 7.63 -21.82
N SER A 100 4.49 6.33 -22.06
CA SER A 100 3.94 5.33 -21.14
C SER A 100 4.68 5.34 -19.80
N ILE A 101 3.96 4.90 -18.75
CA ILE A 101 4.58 4.48 -17.50
C ILE A 101 4.98 3.03 -17.68
N GLU A 102 6.20 2.70 -17.28
CA GLU A 102 6.69 1.32 -17.28
C GLU A 102 7.16 0.96 -15.87
N LEU A 103 6.55 -0.07 -15.31
CA LEU A 103 6.95 -0.67 -14.03
C LEU A 103 7.38 -2.11 -14.29
N ALA A 104 8.50 -2.54 -13.74
CA ALA A 104 8.96 -3.92 -13.88
C ALA A 104 9.58 -4.40 -12.57
N ALA A 105 9.28 -5.64 -12.18
CA ALA A 105 9.86 -6.28 -11.02
C ALA A 105 10.36 -7.68 -11.33
N GLU A 106 11.42 -8.09 -10.64
CA GLU A 106 11.79 -9.48 -10.50
C GLU A 106 11.30 -10.01 -9.16
N LEU A 107 10.89 -11.27 -9.17
CA LEU A 107 10.43 -11.99 -7.98
C LEU A 107 11.54 -12.93 -7.50
N GLU A 108 11.52 -13.31 -6.21
CA GLU A 108 12.52 -14.21 -5.62
C GLU A 108 12.66 -15.56 -6.34
N ASN A 109 11.59 -16.03 -6.99
CA ASN A 109 11.59 -17.27 -7.77
C ASN A 109 12.14 -17.09 -9.21
N GLY A 110 12.64 -15.91 -9.56
CA GLY A 110 13.15 -15.59 -10.89
C GLY A 110 12.09 -15.19 -11.92
N SER A 111 10.80 -15.22 -11.55
CA SER A 111 9.72 -14.74 -12.42
C SER A 111 9.80 -13.22 -12.60
N LYS A 112 9.26 -12.72 -13.71
CA LYS A 112 9.21 -11.30 -14.03
C LYS A 112 7.78 -10.83 -14.18
N LEU A 113 7.49 -9.67 -13.59
CA LEU A 113 6.22 -8.98 -13.71
C LEU A 113 6.46 -7.59 -14.26
N SER A 114 5.66 -7.14 -15.22
CA SER A 114 5.71 -5.77 -15.71
C SER A 114 4.30 -5.20 -15.90
N LEU A 115 4.18 -3.89 -15.77
CA LEU A 115 2.98 -3.12 -16.03
C LEU A 115 3.32 -1.95 -16.93
N SER A 116 2.65 -1.84 -18.07
CA SER A 116 2.66 -0.66 -18.93
C SER A 116 1.33 0.09 -18.77
N ILE A 117 1.40 1.39 -18.52
CA ILE A 117 0.21 2.26 -18.46
C ILE A 117 0.35 3.31 -19.56
N SER A 118 -0.59 3.32 -20.50
CA SER A 118 -0.53 4.20 -21.67
C SER A 118 -1.86 4.90 -21.93
N GLN A 119 -1.81 5.98 -22.70
CA GLN A 119 -3.01 6.62 -23.24
C GLN A 119 -3.52 5.82 -24.43
N GLY A 120 -4.84 5.62 -24.47
CA GLY A 120 -5.57 5.04 -25.57
C GLY A 120 -6.70 5.95 -26.01
N PHE A 121 -7.31 5.58 -27.10
CA PHE A 121 -8.56 6.19 -27.60
C PHE A 121 -9.51 5.06 -27.96
N ASN A 122 -10.67 5.07 -27.33
CA ASN A 122 -11.73 4.11 -27.63
C ASN A 122 -12.60 4.65 -28.75
N GLU A 123 -12.50 4.07 -29.95
CA GLU A 123 -13.27 4.50 -31.13
C GLU A 123 -14.78 4.31 -30.95
N LYS A 124 -15.22 3.27 -30.20
CA LYS A 124 -16.65 2.99 -29.97
C LYS A 124 -17.32 4.03 -29.08
N SER A 125 -16.64 4.49 -28.04
CA SER A 125 -17.13 5.51 -27.12
C SER A 125 -16.70 6.92 -27.52
N SER A 126 -15.81 7.06 -28.51
CA SER A 126 -15.16 8.34 -28.90
C SER A 126 -14.58 9.06 -27.70
N SER A 127 -13.96 8.31 -26.79
CA SER A 127 -13.39 8.83 -25.54
C SER A 127 -11.93 8.44 -25.36
N ARG A 128 -11.19 9.27 -24.63
CA ARG A 128 -9.85 8.91 -24.17
C ARG A 128 -9.96 7.82 -23.11
N GLU A 129 -9.05 6.88 -23.15
CA GLU A 129 -8.93 5.81 -22.16
C GLU A 129 -7.51 5.70 -21.65
N VAL A 130 -7.35 5.05 -20.49
CA VAL A 130 -6.08 4.61 -19.94
C VAL A 130 -6.02 3.11 -20.08
N VAL A 131 -4.98 2.63 -20.69
CA VAL A 131 -4.76 1.20 -20.91
C VAL A 131 -3.71 0.70 -19.92
N PHE A 132 -4.11 -0.24 -19.10
CA PHE A 132 -3.22 -0.99 -18.21
C PHE A 132 -2.94 -2.34 -18.83
N LYS A 133 -1.67 -2.69 -18.96
CA LYS A 133 -1.26 -3.98 -19.51
C LYS A 133 -0.21 -4.60 -18.59
N TRP A 134 -0.57 -5.65 -17.87
CA TRP A 134 0.35 -6.48 -17.10
C TRP A 134 0.86 -7.64 -17.93
N ASN A 135 2.13 -7.98 -17.76
CA ASN A 135 2.73 -9.19 -18.32
C ASN A 135 3.47 -9.91 -17.18
N TYR A 136 3.23 -11.21 -17.06
CA TYR A 136 3.89 -12.09 -16.11
C TYR A 136 4.60 -13.21 -16.86
N THR A 137 5.87 -13.42 -16.57
CA THR A 137 6.69 -14.47 -17.16
C THR A 137 7.29 -15.31 -16.04
N LYS A 138 6.88 -16.57 -15.96
CA LYS A 138 7.35 -17.49 -14.91
C LYS A 138 8.76 -18.00 -15.21
N ASP A 139 9.04 -18.34 -16.43
CA ASP A 139 10.34 -18.77 -16.94
C ASP A 139 10.64 -18.02 -18.23
N SER A 140 11.89 -17.65 -18.47
CA SER A 140 12.33 -16.97 -19.72
C SER A 140 12.04 -17.75 -21.00
N LYS A 141 11.69 -19.03 -20.88
CA LYS A 141 11.31 -19.92 -22.02
C LYS A 141 9.79 -19.99 -22.27
N GLU A 142 8.98 -19.47 -21.36
CA GLU A 142 7.51 -19.46 -21.49
C GLU A 142 7.04 -18.14 -22.11
N GLU A 143 5.95 -18.21 -22.87
CA GLU A 143 5.27 -17.01 -23.33
C GLU A 143 4.68 -16.23 -22.14
N PRO A 144 4.76 -14.89 -22.13
CA PRO A 144 4.25 -14.09 -21.04
C PRO A 144 2.72 -14.20 -20.96
N GLN A 145 2.21 -14.48 -19.77
CA GLN A 145 0.80 -14.31 -19.46
C GLN A 145 0.47 -12.82 -19.43
N THR A 146 -0.58 -12.41 -20.11
CA THR A 146 -0.95 -10.99 -20.24
C THR A 146 -2.34 -10.75 -19.70
N LEU A 147 -2.50 -9.66 -18.96
CA LEU A 147 -3.78 -9.11 -18.52
C LEU A 147 -3.88 -7.65 -18.98
N LYS A 148 -4.98 -7.29 -19.63
CA LYS A 148 -5.24 -5.93 -20.11
C LYS A 148 -6.55 -5.41 -19.54
N CYS A 149 -6.56 -4.15 -19.11
CA CYS A 149 -7.74 -3.47 -18.61
C CYS A 149 -7.73 -2.02 -19.08
N ASN A 150 -8.90 -1.53 -19.51
CA ASN A 150 -9.06 -0.16 -19.97
C ASN A 150 -9.93 0.62 -18.97
N VAL A 151 -9.52 1.85 -18.67
CA VAL A 151 -10.23 2.77 -17.77
C VAL A 151 -10.68 3.98 -18.55
N GLU A 152 -11.99 4.20 -18.63
CA GLU A 152 -12.59 5.34 -19.31
C GLU A 152 -13.24 6.27 -18.27
N PRO A 153 -13.15 7.62 -18.45
CA PRO A 153 -13.92 8.55 -17.63
C PRO A 153 -15.41 8.41 -17.93
N LEU A 154 -16.25 8.44 -16.90
CA LEU A 154 -17.70 8.48 -17.09
C LEU A 154 -18.11 9.82 -17.74
N ARG A 155 -18.96 9.79 -18.77
CA ARG A 155 -19.40 10.96 -19.52
C ARG A 155 -20.24 11.97 -18.70
N PHE A 156 -20.83 11.49 -17.59
CA PHE A 156 -21.70 12.28 -16.74
C PHE A 156 -21.19 12.21 -15.30
N PHE A 157 -20.37 13.17 -14.96
CA PHE A 157 -20.00 13.43 -13.59
C PHE A 157 -20.72 14.70 -13.14
N ASP A 158 -21.72 14.56 -12.28
CA ASP A 158 -22.35 15.69 -11.61
C ASP A 158 -21.68 15.84 -10.24
N PRO A 159 -20.88 16.91 -10.03
CA PRO A 159 -20.24 17.14 -8.74
C PRO A 159 -21.25 17.35 -7.60
N ASN A 160 -22.51 17.70 -7.89
CA ASN A 160 -23.56 17.86 -6.88
C ASN A 160 -24.19 16.53 -6.43
N ILE A 161 -24.02 15.46 -7.23
CA ILE A 161 -24.46 14.09 -6.89
C ILE A 161 -23.35 13.34 -6.19
N PHE A 162 -22.14 13.90 -6.15
CA PHE A 162 -21.00 13.26 -5.51
C PHE A 162 -21.19 13.21 -4.00
N ASN A 163 -21.64 12.05 -3.52
CA ASN A 163 -21.61 11.72 -2.11
C ASN A 163 -20.28 11.02 -1.83
N PRO A 164 -19.40 11.55 -0.95
CA PRO A 164 -18.15 10.91 -0.58
C PRO A 164 -18.34 9.50 -0.01
N ASN A 165 -19.56 9.18 0.45
CA ASN A 165 -19.94 7.84 0.88
C ASN A 165 -20.50 6.97 -0.26
N ASN A 166 -20.71 7.51 -1.46
CA ASN A 166 -21.12 6.75 -2.64
C ASN A 166 -19.89 6.19 -3.36
N ILE A 167 -19.80 4.90 -3.34
CA ILE A 167 -18.65 4.05 -3.68
C ILE A 167 -18.36 3.96 -5.20
N TYR A 168 -19.08 4.69 -6.04
CA TYR A 168 -18.90 4.61 -7.50
C TYR A 168 -17.82 5.58 -7.99
N PRO A 169 -16.66 5.04 -8.47
CA PRO A 169 -15.67 5.90 -9.09
C PRO A 169 -16.23 6.50 -10.38
N PRO A 170 -15.81 7.73 -10.75
CA PRO A 170 -16.24 8.37 -11.99
C PRO A 170 -15.59 7.77 -13.24
N PHE A 171 -15.19 6.52 -13.15
CA PHE A 171 -14.54 5.75 -14.21
C PHE A 171 -15.32 4.47 -14.49
N LYS A 172 -15.38 4.13 -15.77
CA LYS A 172 -15.77 2.81 -16.23
C LYS A 172 -14.52 2.00 -16.50
N VAL A 173 -14.42 0.83 -15.90
CA VAL A 173 -13.36 -0.13 -16.21
C VAL A 173 -13.91 -1.21 -17.09
N SER A 174 -13.18 -1.55 -18.16
CA SER A 174 -13.52 -2.69 -18.98
C SER A 174 -13.31 -3.99 -18.20
N LEU A 175 -14.03 -5.03 -18.59
CA LEU A 175 -13.69 -6.37 -18.13
C LEU A 175 -12.24 -6.67 -18.54
N PRO A 176 -11.43 -7.26 -17.64
CA PRO A 176 -10.06 -7.63 -17.97
C PRO A 176 -10.00 -8.60 -19.13
N GLU A 177 -9.08 -8.38 -20.06
CA GLU A 177 -8.76 -9.30 -21.15
C GLU A 177 -7.50 -10.07 -20.80
N GLY A 178 -7.56 -11.42 -20.87
CA GLY A 178 -6.44 -12.29 -20.54
C GLY A 178 -6.45 -12.78 -19.10
N HIS A 179 -5.34 -13.41 -18.68
CA HIS A 179 -5.20 -14.01 -17.36
C HIS A 179 -3.73 -14.05 -16.93
N ILE A 180 -3.51 -13.84 -15.63
CA ILE A 180 -2.23 -14.07 -14.95
C ILE A 180 -2.49 -15.02 -13.79
N SER A 181 -1.76 -16.13 -13.72
CA SER A 181 -1.97 -17.18 -12.72
C SER A 181 -1.38 -16.85 -11.34
N GLU A 182 -0.33 -16.04 -11.30
CA GLU A 182 0.25 -15.60 -10.02
C GLU A 182 -0.70 -14.61 -9.36
N GLN A 183 -0.85 -14.72 -8.04
CA GLN A 183 -1.69 -13.83 -7.24
C GLN A 183 -0.89 -13.29 -6.07
N PHE A 184 -1.15 -12.03 -5.70
CA PHE A 184 -0.54 -11.41 -4.54
C PHE A 184 -1.61 -11.07 -3.51
N ASN A 185 -1.36 -11.46 -2.27
CA ASN A 185 -2.14 -11.02 -1.13
C ASN A 185 -1.61 -9.65 -0.69
N LEU A 186 -2.17 -8.59 -1.27
CA LEU A 186 -1.60 -7.24 -1.26
C LEU A 186 -2.51 -6.25 -0.52
N PHE A 187 -1.92 -5.49 0.42
CA PHE A 187 -2.60 -4.42 1.14
C PHE A 187 -1.79 -3.14 1.12
N TYR A 188 -2.50 -2.01 1.04
CA TYR A 188 -1.92 -0.69 1.12
C TYR A 188 -2.63 0.14 2.20
N ILE A 189 -1.86 0.64 3.16
CA ILE A 189 -2.31 1.51 4.24
C ILE A 189 -1.71 2.90 3.98
N PRO A 190 -2.47 3.85 3.40
CA PRO A 190 -1.97 5.18 3.09
C PRO A 190 -1.77 6.03 4.34
N SER A 191 -1.00 7.12 4.21
CA SER A 191 -0.74 8.08 5.30
C SER A 191 -2.02 8.76 5.80
N THR A 192 -2.93 9.09 4.89
CA THR A 192 -4.25 9.65 5.19
C THR A 192 -5.31 8.59 5.01
N PHE A 193 -5.55 7.82 6.04
CA PHE A 193 -6.54 6.76 6.01
C PHE A 193 -7.85 7.24 6.65
N THR A 194 -8.94 7.24 5.90
CA THR A 194 -10.27 7.45 6.44
C THR A 194 -10.84 6.11 6.88
N PHE A 195 -11.00 5.95 8.17
CA PHE A 195 -11.59 4.74 8.76
C PHE A 195 -13.07 4.68 8.44
N ASP A 196 -13.47 3.71 7.64
CA ASP A 196 -14.89 3.44 7.38
C ASP A 196 -15.37 2.19 8.12
N SER A 197 -16.66 2.18 8.45
CA SER A 197 -17.26 1.09 9.22
C SER A 197 -17.27 -0.24 8.46
N VAL A 198 -17.39 -0.21 7.14
CA VAL A 198 -17.48 -1.43 6.32
C VAL A 198 -16.13 -2.16 6.35
N THR A 199 -15.03 -1.44 6.05
CA THR A 199 -13.69 -2.02 6.09
C THR A 199 -13.32 -2.49 7.50
N THR A 200 -13.65 -1.70 8.52
CA THR A 200 -13.42 -2.07 9.93
C THR A 200 -14.14 -3.37 10.30
N ASN A 201 -15.43 -3.49 9.94
CA ASN A 201 -16.23 -4.68 10.22
C ASN A 201 -15.71 -5.90 9.47
N ASN A 202 -15.29 -5.74 8.21
CA ASN A 202 -14.74 -6.84 7.41
C ASN A 202 -13.45 -7.37 8.05
N ILE A 203 -12.50 -6.50 8.37
CA ILE A 203 -11.24 -6.90 9.02
C ILE A 203 -11.52 -7.62 10.34
N TYR A 204 -12.41 -7.09 11.17
CA TYR A 204 -12.72 -7.73 12.44
C TYR A 204 -13.50 -9.05 12.26
N GLY A 205 -14.38 -9.12 11.26
CA GLY A 205 -15.06 -10.35 10.87
C GLY A 205 -14.07 -11.44 10.43
N ASP A 206 -13.05 -11.08 9.65
CA ASP A 206 -11.98 -11.99 9.22
C ASP A 206 -11.16 -12.50 10.41
N ILE A 207 -10.86 -11.63 11.38
CA ILE A 207 -10.17 -12.00 12.64
C ILE A 207 -10.98 -13.01 13.45
N ILE A 208 -12.29 -12.80 13.57
CA ILE A 208 -13.18 -13.74 14.25
C ILE A 208 -13.22 -15.08 13.50
N SER A 209 -13.37 -15.03 12.19
CA SER A 209 -13.43 -16.23 11.33
C SER A 209 -12.13 -17.04 11.38
N ALA A 210 -11.00 -16.36 11.50
CA ALA A 210 -9.67 -16.97 11.67
C ALA A 210 -9.40 -17.46 13.11
N ASN A 211 -10.35 -17.27 14.05
CA ASN A 211 -10.19 -17.60 15.48
C ASN A 211 -9.00 -16.87 16.16
N LYS A 212 -8.67 -15.66 15.70
CA LYS A 212 -7.53 -14.86 16.17
C LYS A 212 -7.93 -13.70 17.10
N LYS A 213 -9.21 -13.67 17.56
CA LYS A 213 -9.77 -12.57 18.38
C LYS A 213 -8.91 -12.25 19.62
N LYS A 214 -8.51 -13.28 20.38
CA LYS A 214 -7.72 -13.07 21.60
C LYS A 214 -6.34 -12.51 21.28
N GLU A 215 -5.64 -13.10 20.34
CA GLU A 215 -4.33 -12.65 19.89
C GLU A 215 -4.36 -11.20 19.40
N PHE A 216 -5.39 -10.85 18.63
CA PHE A 216 -5.60 -9.51 18.11
C PHE A 216 -5.77 -8.47 19.22
N VAL A 217 -6.65 -8.75 20.20
CA VAL A 217 -6.86 -7.86 21.34
C VAL A 217 -5.60 -7.71 22.17
N ASP A 218 -4.86 -8.81 22.43
CA ASP A 218 -3.62 -8.76 23.18
C ASP A 218 -2.52 -7.94 22.49
N LYS A 219 -2.43 -7.99 21.16
CA LYS A 219 -1.51 -7.14 20.39
C LYS A 219 -1.93 -5.66 20.43
N LEU A 220 -3.22 -5.34 20.43
CA LEU A 220 -3.72 -3.96 20.53
C LEU A 220 -3.50 -3.31 21.90
N LYS A 221 -3.33 -4.09 22.98
CA LYS A 221 -2.99 -3.58 24.31
C LYS A 221 -1.67 -2.81 24.37
N ILE A 222 -0.83 -2.91 23.34
CA ILE A 222 0.39 -2.11 23.22
C ILE A 222 0.07 -0.62 23.09
N VAL A 223 -0.99 -0.31 22.35
CA VAL A 223 -1.43 1.06 22.10
C VAL A 223 -2.43 1.50 23.16
N GLU A 224 -3.26 0.58 23.63
CA GLU A 224 -4.35 0.86 24.56
C GLU A 224 -4.44 -0.27 25.63
N HIS A 225 -3.83 -0.05 26.77
CA HIS A 225 -3.67 -1.07 27.81
C HIS A 225 -4.97 -1.53 28.47
N ASP A 226 -5.98 -0.68 28.48
CA ASP A 226 -7.24 -0.90 29.19
C ASP A 226 -8.27 -1.69 28.38
N ILE A 227 -7.90 -2.20 27.20
CA ILE A 227 -8.81 -3.01 26.40
C ILE A 227 -8.97 -4.39 27.02
N GLU A 228 -10.20 -4.76 27.27
CA GLU A 228 -10.56 -6.10 27.76
C GLU A 228 -11.03 -6.99 26.62
N GLU A 229 -11.92 -6.45 25.79
CA GLU A 229 -12.55 -7.20 24.72
C GLU A 229 -12.98 -6.29 23.57
N MET A 230 -13.22 -6.90 22.41
CA MET A 230 -13.85 -6.26 21.26
C MET A 230 -15.01 -7.12 20.76
N GLU A 231 -16.09 -6.47 20.30
CA GLU A 231 -17.29 -7.13 19.85
C GLU A 231 -17.88 -6.41 18.64
N ILE A 232 -18.73 -7.12 17.87
CA ILE A 232 -19.62 -6.50 16.89
C ILE A 232 -20.99 -6.42 17.53
N ILE A 233 -21.51 -5.22 17.71
CA ILE A 233 -22.89 -5.04 18.17
C ILE A 233 -23.79 -5.01 16.95
N PRO A 234 -24.78 -5.92 16.85
CA PRO A 234 -25.80 -5.86 15.83
C PRO A 234 -26.60 -4.55 15.97
N SER A 235 -26.44 -3.68 15.03
CA SER A 235 -27.16 -2.43 14.87
C SER A 235 -27.36 -2.22 13.37
N ASP A 236 -28.10 -1.19 12.98
CA ASP A 236 -28.28 -0.85 11.55
C ASP A 236 -26.93 -0.66 10.81
N LEU A 237 -25.85 -0.45 11.56
CA LEU A 237 -24.49 -0.26 11.05
C LEU A 237 -23.48 -1.38 11.41
N ASN A 238 -23.89 -2.40 12.20
CA ASN A 238 -22.98 -3.45 12.68
C ASN A 238 -21.65 -2.86 13.17
N ALA A 239 -21.66 -2.14 14.29
CA ALA A 239 -20.48 -1.39 14.73
C ALA A 239 -19.54 -2.27 15.58
N VAL A 240 -18.26 -2.25 15.26
CA VAL A 240 -17.21 -2.76 16.15
C VAL A 240 -17.09 -1.86 17.37
N VAL A 241 -17.16 -2.44 18.57
CA VAL A 241 -17.00 -1.76 19.85
C VAL A 241 -15.84 -2.33 20.64
N VAL A 242 -15.24 -1.49 21.46
CA VAL A 242 -14.13 -1.81 22.36
C VAL A 242 -14.66 -1.72 23.79
N ARG A 243 -14.47 -2.79 24.57
CA ARG A 243 -14.77 -2.80 26.01
C ARG A 243 -13.52 -2.35 26.79
N LYS A 244 -13.68 -1.27 27.56
CA LYS A 244 -12.67 -0.76 28.50
C LYS A 244 -13.33 -0.65 29.87
N LYS A 245 -12.94 -1.52 30.81
CA LYS A 245 -13.58 -1.62 32.12
C LYS A 245 -15.11 -1.79 31.94
N ASP A 246 -15.90 -0.91 32.48
CA ASP A 246 -17.37 -0.95 32.42
C ASP A 246 -17.95 -0.17 31.23
N VAL A 247 -17.12 0.32 30.30
CA VAL A 247 -17.56 1.19 29.19
C VAL A 247 -17.38 0.48 27.85
N LEU A 248 -18.42 0.52 27.03
CA LEU A 248 -18.40 0.12 25.64
C LEU A 248 -18.25 1.37 24.77
N LEU A 249 -17.19 1.45 24.01
CA LEU A 249 -16.89 2.57 23.11
C LEU A 249 -16.92 2.10 21.65
N PRO A 250 -17.68 2.77 20.77
CA PRO A 250 -17.52 2.56 19.33
C PRO A 250 -16.06 2.76 18.93
N ILE A 251 -15.57 1.89 18.05
CA ILE A 251 -14.17 1.97 17.58
C ILE A 251 -13.83 3.33 16.95
N SER A 252 -14.82 4.00 16.36
CA SER A 252 -14.69 5.36 15.79
C SER A 252 -14.34 6.46 16.81
N GLN A 253 -14.53 6.18 18.11
CA GLN A 253 -14.18 7.09 19.20
C GLN A 253 -12.77 6.84 19.75
N MET A 254 -12.09 5.79 19.25
CA MET A 254 -10.69 5.53 19.60
C MET A 254 -9.78 6.49 18.85
N GLY A 255 -8.62 6.78 19.44
CA GLY A 255 -7.63 7.65 18.82
C GLY A 255 -7.10 7.10 17.48
N GLU A 256 -6.63 7.99 16.61
CA GLU A 256 -6.13 7.66 15.27
C GLU A 256 -5.03 6.58 15.31
N GLY A 257 -4.10 6.67 16.24
CA GLY A 257 -3.03 5.67 16.40
C GLY A 257 -3.57 4.28 16.74
N PHE A 258 -4.63 4.20 17.55
CA PHE A 258 -5.31 2.92 17.81
C PHE A 258 -5.93 2.33 16.56
N LEU A 259 -6.68 3.15 15.83
CA LEU A 259 -7.32 2.73 14.59
C LEU A 259 -6.29 2.26 13.58
N ARG A 260 -5.17 2.99 13.46
CA ARG A 260 -4.09 2.60 12.57
C ARG A 260 -3.51 1.23 12.94
N MET A 261 -3.24 0.99 14.21
CA MET A 261 -2.76 -0.31 14.68
C MET A 261 -3.80 -1.42 14.54
N PHE A 262 -5.08 -1.10 14.73
CA PHE A 262 -6.17 -2.04 14.44
C PHE A 262 -6.09 -2.58 13.00
N TYR A 263 -5.87 -1.69 12.01
CA TYR A 263 -5.73 -2.09 10.61
C TYR A 263 -4.44 -2.86 10.36
N ILE A 264 -3.30 -2.35 10.81
CA ILE A 264 -2.00 -3.00 10.59
C ILE A 264 -2.00 -4.42 11.16
N ILE A 265 -2.36 -4.58 12.44
CA ILE A 265 -2.36 -5.87 13.11
C ILE A 265 -3.44 -6.79 12.53
N GLY A 266 -4.66 -6.25 12.30
CA GLY A 266 -5.77 -7.04 11.79
C GLY A 266 -5.51 -7.61 10.40
N ILE A 267 -5.01 -6.78 9.48
CA ILE A 267 -4.63 -7.20 8.14
C ILE A 267 -3.49 -8.22 8.23
N SER A 268 -2.47 -7.97 9.07
CA SER A 268 -1.34 -8.88 9.21
C SER A 268 -1.76 -10.27 9.70
N LEU A 269 -2.63 -10.33 10.70
CA LEU A 269 -3.11 -11.59 11.27
C LEU A 269 -3.96 -12.43 10.31
N THR A 270 -4.65 -11.79 9.38
CA THR A 270 -5.58 -12.47 8.46
C THR A 270 -4.97 -12.76 7.09
N HIS A 271 -3.74 -12.26 6.81
CA HIS A 271 -3.12 -12.36 5.47
C HIS A 271 -1.68 -12.87 5.54
N GLU A 272 -1.54 -14.13 5.91
CA GLU A 272 -0.25 -14.84 5.88
C GLU A 272 0.35 -14.85 4.46
N ASN A 273 1.67 -14.78 4.37
CA ASN A 273 2.42 -14.68 3.12
C ASN A 273 2.05 -13.44 2.28
N GLY A 274 1.47 -12.41 2.89
CA GLY A 274 1.04 -11.18 2.25
C GLY A 274 2.17 -10.19 1.99
N ILE A 275 1.85 -9.19 1.16
CA ILE A 275 2.64 -7.98 0.97
C ILE A 275 1.85 -6.81 1.53
N ILE A 276 2.41 -6.11 2.52
CA ILE A 276 1.74 -4.99 3.17
C ILE A 276 2.57 -3.73 2.98
N LEU A 277 1.96 -2.73 2.37
CA LEU A 277 2.55 -1.41 2.12
C LEU A 277 1.98 -0.43 3.14
N ILE A 278 2.84 0.27 3.88
CA ILE A 278 2.44 1.23 4.92
C ILE A 278 3.11 2.56 4.63
N ASP A 279 2.31 3.61 4.46
CA ASP A 279 2.82 4.97 4.26
C ASP A 279 2.75 5.75 5.58
N GLU A 280 3.86 6.39 5.97
CA GLU A 280 3.99 7.18 7.21
C GLU A 280 3.53 6.39 8.46
N ILE A 281 4.23 5.31 8.78
CA ILE A 281 3.84 4.39 9.87
C ILE A 281 3.67 5.08 11.21
N GLU A 282 4.43 6.14 11.46
CA GLU A 282 4.44 6.93 12.69
C GLU A 282 3.18 7.79 12.90
N ASN A 283 2.35 7.98 11.88
CA ASN A 283 1.17 8.85 11.97
C ASN A 283 0.20 8.41 13.07
N GLY A 284 -0.15 9.36 13.94
CA GLY A 284 -1.06 9.14 15.07
C GLY A 284 -0.46 8.34 16.22
N LEU A 285 0.82 7.92 16.14
CA LEU A 285 1.48 7.12 17.16
C LEU A 285 2.33 8.00 18.08
N HIS A 286 2.14 7.83 19.39
CA HIS A 286 3.00 8.49 20.37
C HIS A 286 4.40 7.86 20.35
N TRP A 287 5.44 8.68 20.45
CA TRP A 287 6.85 8.23 20.41
C TRP A 287 7.14 7.07 21.39
N SER A 288 6.58 7.11 22.61
CA SER A 288 6.86 6.12 23.67
C SER A 288 6.42 4.68 23.36
N ILE A 289 5.63 4.48 22.31
CA ILE A 289 5.17 3.14 21.90
C ILE A 289 5.79 2.66 20.58
N GLN A 290 6.57 3.53 19.92
CA GLN A 290 7.13 3.22 18.59
C GLN A 290 8.02 1.98 18.61
N LYS A 291 8.86 1.82 19.60
CA LYS A 291 9.70 0.64 19.82
C LYS A 291 8.87 -0.66 19.87
N LYS A 292 7.82 -0.68 20.68
CA LYS A 292 6.95 -1.84 20.83
C LYS A 292 6.18 -2.17 19.54
N ILE A 293 5.81 -1.15 18.78
CA ILE A 293 5.15 -1.32 17.49
C ILE A 293 6.11 -1.96 16.49
N PHE A 294 7.34 -1.48 16.42
CA PHE A 294 8.36 -2.07 15.59
C PHE A 294 8.56 -3.56 15.92
N GLU A 295 8.77 -3.90 17.21
CA GLU A 295 8.90 -5.29 17.66
C GLU A 295 7.74 -6.18 17.22
N ASN A 296 6.50 -5.67 17.30
CA ASN A 296 5.33 -6.43 16.89
C ASN A 296 5.26 -6.64 15.38
N ILE A 297 5.53 -5.60 14.59
CA ILE A 297 5.56 -5.72 13.13
C ILE A 297 6.67 -6.69 12.70
N PHE A 298 7.82 -6.62 13.37
CA PHE A 298 8.93 -7.53 13.11
C PHE A 298 8.54 -8.98 13.41
N LYS A 299 7.96 -9.27 14.57
CA LYS A 299 7.46 -10.60 14.93
C LYS A 299 6.42 -11.10 13.92
N LEU A 300 5.42 -10.28 13.60
CA LEU A 300 4.39 -10.61 12.61
C LEU A 300 5.00 -10.91 11.23
N SER A 301 6.03 -10.17 10.82
CA SER A 301 6.70 -10.39 9.53
C SER A 301 7.36 -11.77 9.45
N LYS A 302 7.96 -12.24 10.55
CA LYS A 302 8.61 -13.55 10.62
C LYS A 302 7.61 -14.69 10.81
N GLU A 303 6.68 -14.55 11.78
CA GLU A 303 5.70 -15.57 12.13
C GLU A 303 4.73 -15.87 10.98
N LEU A 304 4.29 -14.83 10.26
CA LEU A 304 3.30 -14.94 9.20
C LEU A 304 3.89 -14.80 7.78
N ASN A 305 5.22 -14.75 7.68
CA ASN A 305 5.95 -14.59 6.42
C ASN A 305 5.49 -13.40 5.58
N ILE A 306 5.20 -12.26 6.23
CA ILE A 306 4.74 -11.05 5.58
C ILE A 306 5.93 -10.24 5.04
N HIS A 307 5.77 -9.68 3.85
CA HIS A 307 6.71 -8.77 3.23
C HIS A 307 6.20 -7.32 3.37
N TYR A 308 6.79 -6.59 4.32
CA TYR A 308 6.44 -5.19 4.57
C TYR A 308 7.30 -4.22 3.76
N PHE A 309 6.65 -3.21 3.21
CA PHE A 309 7.27 -1.99 2.70
C PHE A 309 6.74 -0.81 3.49
N ILE A 310 7.59 -0.15 4.24
CA ILE A 310 7.19 0.84 5.23
C ILE A 310 7.87 2.17 4.92
N ALA A 311 7.11 3.15 4.44
CA ALA A 311 7.62 4.51 4.34
C ALA A 311 7.53 5.20 5.71
N THR A 312 8.60 5.91 6.06
CA THR A 312 8.69 6.65 7.32
C THR A 312 9.48 7.94 7.15
N HIS A 313 9.12 8.95 7.95
CA HIS A 313 9.87 10.17 8.17
C HIS A 313 10.59 10.18 9.53
N SER A 314 10.29 9.19 10.39
CA SER A 314 10.85 9.10 11.73
C SER A 314 12.13 8.27 11.72
N ALA A 315 13.26 8.95 11.84
CA ALA A 315 14.54 8.29 12.10
C ALA A 315 14.51 7.55 13.44
N GLU A 316 13.86 8.16 14.46
CA GLU A 316 13.73 7.59 15.79
C GLU A 316 12.99 6.25 15.76
N PHE A 317 11.91 6.14 14.98
CA PHE A 317 11.17 4.88 14.84
C PHE A 317 12.07 3.73 14.38
N VAL A 318 12.94 3.99 13.40
CA VAL A 318 13.86 2.99 12.87
C VAL A 318 14.98 2.71 13.88
N GLN A 319 15.59 3.77 14.47
CA GLN A 319 16.69 3.64 15.45
C GLN A 319 16.26 2.84 16.68
N GLU A 320 15.18 3.23 17.34
CA GLU A 320 14.65 2.53 18.52
C GLU A 320 14.26 1.09 18.22
N GLY A 321 13.74 0.84 17.00
CA GLY A 321 13.41 -0.50 16.57
C GLY A 321 14.65 -1.38 16.41
N PHE A 322 15.71 -0.85 15.80
CA PHE A 322 16.95 -1.61 15.59
C PHE A 322 17.66 -2.00 16.90
N GLU A 323 17.50 -1.21 17.98
CA GLU A 323 18.01 -1.58 19.31
C GLU A 323 17.42 -2.88 19.86
N THR A 324 16.28 -3.35 19.32
CA THR A 324 15.59 -4.57 19.77
C THR A 324 16.00 -5.81 19.01
N LEU A 325 16.79 -5.66 17.94
CA LEU A 325 17.14 -6.74 17.02
C LEU A 325 18.44 -7.43 17.43
N GLU A 326 18.43 -8.75 17.33
CA GLU A 326 19.64 -9.56 17.38
C GLU A 326 20.35 -9.56 16.01
N ASP A 327 21.64 -9.91 15.97
CA ASP A 327 22.42 -9.88 14.72
C ASP A 327 21.85 -10.80 13.63
N ASP A 328 21.26 -11.93 14.01
CA ASP A 328 20.60 -12.87 13.09
C ASP A 328 19.34 -12.26 12.43
N ASP A 329 18.71 -11.29 13.09
CA ASP A 329 17.50 -10.63 12.62
C ASP A 329 17.80 -9.59 11.52
N LEU A 330 19.02 -9.05 11.50
CA LEU A 330 19.43 -8.02 10.54
C LEU A 330 19.34 -8.48 9.08
N ASN A 331 19.45 -9.79 8.83
CA ASN A 331 19.29 -10.35 7.49
C ASN A 331 17.84 -10.27 6.95
N SER A 332 16.87 -10.04 7.84
CA SER A 332 15.44 -9.99 7.50
C SER A 332 14.95 -8.56 7.23
N ILE A 333 15.77 -7.56 7.52
CA ILE A 333 15.42 -6.14 7.43
C ILE A 333 16.39 -5.43 6.50
N GLY A 334 15.89 -4.42 5.81
CA GLY A 334 16.69 -3.49 5.04
C GLY A 334 15.99 -2.16 4.86
N ALA A 335 16.66 -1.24 4.21
CA ALA A 335 16.06 0.03 3.87
C ALA A 335 16.42 0.49 2.47
N ILE A 336 15.53 1.30 1.91
CA ILE A 336 15.72 2.00 0.66
C ILE A 336 15.79 3.49 0.97
N ARG A 337 16.99 4.05 0.85
CA ARG A 337 17.20 5.48 0.95
C ARG A 337 16.91 6.14 -0.39
N ILE A 338 15.93 7.03 -0.44
CA ILE A 338 15.60 7.80 -1.65
C ILE A 338 16.21 9.20 -1.51
N VAL A 339 17.03 9.57 -2.50
CA VAL A 339 17.76 10.84 -2.53
C VAL A 339 17.48 11.57 -3.84
N LYS A 340 17.13 12.84 -3.75
CA LYS A 340 17.00 13.74 -4.88
C LYS A 340 18.27 14.61 -4.99
N LYS A 341 18.92 14.61 -6.15
CA LYS A 341 20.07 15.47 -6.45
C LYS A 341 19.65 16.78 -7.12
N ASP A 342 20.56 17.73 -7.21
CA ASP A 342 20.34 19.10 -7.72
C ASP A 342 19.76 19.18 -9.14
N ASN A 343 19.93 18.14 -9.93
CA ASN A 343 19.37 18.04 -11.29
C ASN A 343 17.99 17.37 -11.37
N ASP A 344 17.25 17.32 -10.27
CA ASP A 344 15.94 16.63 -10.16
C ASP A 344 15.96 15.12 -10.44
N VAL A 345 17.14 14.51 -10.50
CA VAL A 345 17.28 13.06 -10.65
C VAL A 345 17.18 12.40 -9.27
N ILE A 346 16.31 11.39 -9.18
CA ILE A 346 16.07 10.65 -7.95
C ILE A 346 16.79 9.31 -8.04
N TYR A 347 17.48 8.96 -6.97
CA TYR A 347 18.22 7.71 -6.80
C TYR A 347 17.67 6.95 -5.59
N ALA A 348 17.72 5.62 -5.68
CA ALA A 348 17.45 4.73 -4.57
C ALA A 348 18.70 3.92 -4.22
N PHE A 349 19.00 3.85 -2.95
CA PHE A 349 20.12 3.07 -2.41
C PHE A 349 19.57 2.03 -1.46
N HIS A 350 19.90 0.77 -1.70
CA HIS A 350 19.57 -0.30 -0.78
C HIS A 350 20.64 -0.37 0.32
N LEU A 351 20.17 -0.47 1.57
CA LEU A 351 20.98 -0.70 2.76
C LEU A 351 20.51 -2.00 3.40
N SER A 352 21.45 -2.90 3.65
CA SER A 352 21.15 -4.10 4.45
C SER A 352 20.88 -3.72 5.91
N GLY A 353 20.28 -4.62 6.69
CA GLY A 353 20.09 -4.36 8.13
C GLY A 353 21.40 -4.11 8.86
N LYS A 354 22.50 -4.72 8.40
CA LYS A 354 23.84 -4.47 8.96
C LYS A 354 24.32 -3.05 8.63
N ASP A 355 24.22 -2.63 7.37
CA ASP A 355 24.58 -1.26 6.96
C ASP A 355 23.77 -0.22 7.75
N LEU A 356 22.48 -0.50 8.01
CA LEU A 356 21.63 0.37 8.82
C LEU A 356 22.06 0.45 10.28
N LYS A 357 22.41 -0.70 10.88
CA LYS A 357 22.92 -0.77 12.26
C LYS A 357 24.20 0.05 12.41
N ASP A 358 25.15 -0.16 11.48
CA ASP A 358 26.41 0.58 11.45
C ASP A 358 26.17 2.10 11.33
N LEU A 359 25.26 2.55 10.45
CA LEU A 359 24.90 3.97 10.30
C LEU A 359 24.24 4.56 11.55
N ILE A 360 23.39 3.78 12.25
CA ILE A 360 22.75 4.19 13.50
C ILE A 360 23.80 4.36 14.61
N GLU A 361 24.72 3.41 14.76
CA GLU A 361 25.80 3.46 15.76
C GLU A 361 26.77 4.62 15.53
N GLU A 362 27.05 4.97 14.28
CA GLU A 362 27.87 6.11 13.90
C GLU A 362 27.17 7.47 14.04
N ASN A 363 25.91 7.53 14.48
CA ASN A 363 25.06 8.73 14.48
C ASN A 363 25.03 9.45 13.11
N ALA A 364 25.20 8.70 12.02
CA ALA A 364 25.14 9.25 10.68
C ALA A 364 23.72 9.74 10.36
N GLU A 365 23.59 10.88 9.67
CA GLU A 365 22.28 11.48 9.37
C GLU A 365 21.39 10.50 8.60
N PHE A 366 20.28 10.15 9.23
CA PHE A 366 19.18 9.34 8.66
C PHE A 366 18.26 10.16 7.74
N ARG A 367 18.67 11.40 7.41
CA ARG A 367 17.88 12.37 6.64
C ARG A 367 18.20 12.37 5.16
#